data_b2badffe637d53a2715d0880091a3b42
#
_entry.id   b2badffe637d53a2715d0880091a3b42
#
_cell.length_a   1.000
_cell.length_b   1.000
_cell.length_c   1.000
_cell.angle_alpha   90.00
_cell.angle_beta   90.00
_cell.angle_gamma   90.00
#
_symmetry.space_group_name_H-M   'P 1'
#
loop_
_entity.id
_entity.type
_entity.pdbx_description
1 polymer ?
#
loop_
_entity_poly.entity_id
_entity_poly.type
_entity_poly.pdbx_seq_one_letter_code
_entity_poly.pdbx_strand_id
1 'polypeptide(L)'
;LIPDYKRYYPYGKFASSVLGFTGSDNQGLAGIEAQYDSELTGVPGRLVTAKNAVGTDMPFDYEQMVDAQNGHSLVLTIDEVVQHFLEKYLEEGVANSGTRNRACGIVMDVNTGAILGMAVKGDFDPNDPFTLSDPKEQAAVDALQGEERTKALNEARQKQWRNKCVSDTYYPGSVFKMVTASMGLEEGIISENTSFSCPGYYVVADRRISCWKSGGHGSETFAQGLCNSCNPVFIQVGEKLGPETFFKYFEAFGFTQKTGIDLPGESRSIYYDETMGPVELATESFGQNFSITPIQMITAAAAVANGGYLVQPHV
;
A
#
# COMPACT_ATOMS: atom_id res chain seq x y z
N LEU A 1 -43.52 5.64 5.69
CA LEU A 1 -42.14 5.16 5.84
C LEU A 1 -41.72 4.55 4.52
N ILE A 2 -40.67 5.04 3.93
CA ILE A 2 -40.07 4.47 2.73
C ILE A 2 -38.94 3.55 3.22
N PRO A 3 -38.88 2.28 2.75
CA PRO A 3 -37.75 1.40 3.07
C PRO A 3 -36.46 2.01 2.56
N ASP A 4 -35.41 1.96 3.36
CA ASP A 4 -34.06 2.39 3.00
C ASP A 4 -33.08 1.26 3.29
N TYR A 5 -31.92 1.29 2.63
CA TYR A 5 -30.89 0.28 2.77
C TYR A 5 -29.68 0.88 3.49
N LYS A 6 -29.08 0.08 4.37
CA LYS A 6 -27.84 0.44 5.03
C LYS A 6 -26.81 -0.65 4.83
N ARG A 7 -25.59 -0.28 4.45
CA ARG A 7 -24.47 -1.20 4.40
C ARG A 7 -24.13 -1.67 5.82
N TYR A 8 -23.89 -2.96 5.98
CA TYR A 8 -23.53 -3.57 7.25
C TYR A 8 -22.28 -4.45 7.09
N TYR A 9 -21.33 -4.29 7.99
CA TYR A 9 -20.06 -5.00 8.01
C TYR A 9 -20.03 -5.95 9.21
N PRO A 10 -20.33 -7.25 9.00
CA PRO A 10 -20.59 -8.19 10.10
C PRO A 10 -19.36 -8.48 10.97
N TYR A 11 -18.16 -8.30 10.44
CA TYR A 11 -16.90 -8.56 11.14
C TYR A 11 -16.24 -7.31 11.74
N GLY A 12 -16.96 -6.19 11.80
CA GLY A 12 -16.45 -4.96 12.39
C GLY A 12 -15.16 -4.47 11.70
N LYS A 13 -14.06 -4.39 12.42
CA LYS A 13 -12.78 -3.86 11.93
C LYS A 13 -12.05 -4.72 10.90
N PHE A 14 -12.48 -5.96 10.71
CA PHE A 14 -11.84 -6.91 9.80
C PHE A 14 -11.72 -6.36 8.39
N ALA A 15 -10.51 -6.36 7.83
CA ALA A 15 -10.16 -5.84 6.51
C ALA A 15 -10.65 -4.41 6.23
N SER A 16 -10.87 -3.59 7.27
CA SER A 16 -11.50 -2.27 7.17
C SER A 16 -10.82 -1.33 6.17
N SER A 17 -9.48 -1.34 6.09
CA SER A 17 -8.70 -0.53 5.17
C SER A 17 -8.82 -0.97 3.70
N VAL A 18 -9.24 -2.22 3.44
CA VAL A 18 -9.52 -2.77 2.11
C VAL A 18 -10.98 -2.54 1.77
N LEU A 19 -11.89 -2.98 2.63
CA LEU A 19 -13.33 -2.84 2.41
C LEU A 19 -13.74 -1.38 2.27
N GLY A 20 -13.23 -0.53 3.13
CA GLY A 20 -13.68 0.86 3.23
C GLY A 20 -15.06 0.96 3.88
N PHE A 21 -15.83 1.97 3.52
CA PHE A 21 -17.17 2.21 4.07
C PHE A 21 -18.00 3.09 3.13
N THR A 22 -19.32 3.11 3.36
CA THR A 22 -20.27 3.97 2.66
C THR A 22 -20.73 5.13 3.54
N GLY A 23 -21.13 6.23 2.92
CA GLY A 23 -21.80 7.35 3.56
C GLY A 23 -23.25 7.05 3.92
N SER A 24 -23.94 8.07 4.47
CA SER A 24 -25.37 7.99 4.85
C SER A 24 -26.31 7.82 3.65
N ASP A 25 -25.86 8.17 2.48
CA ASP A 25 -26.55 8.04 1.17
C ASP A 25 -26.14 6.77 0.40
N ASN A 26 -25.46 5.84 1.08
CA ASN A 26 -24.89 4.61 0.55
C ASN A 26 -23.80 4.79 -0.52
N GLN A 27 -23.30 5.99 -0.75
CA GLN A 27 -22.16 6.23 -1.62
C GLN A 27 -20.87 5.68 -0.98
N GLY A 28 -20.05 4.98 -1.74
CA GLY A 28 -18.74 4.52 -1.30
C GLY A 28 -17.77 5.67 -1.04
N LEU A 29 -17.15 5.72 0.14
CA LEU A 29 -16.25 6.80 0.55
C LEU A 29 -14.79 6.38 0.68
N ALA A 30 -14.51 5.10 0.87
CA ALA A 30 -13.17 4.55 1.00
C ALA A 30 -13.11 3.10 0.52
N GLY A 31 -11.89 2.59 0.28
CA GLY A 31 -11.63 1.19 -0.05
C GLY A 31 -12.38 0.69 -1.28
N ILE A 32 -12.74 -0.57 -1.26
CA ILE A 32 -13.51 -1.25 -2.32
C ILE A 32 -14.88 -0.61 -2.52
N GLU A 33 -15.53 -0.15 -1.45
CA GLU A 33 -16.82 0.54 -1.56
C GLU A 33 -16.72 1.78 -2.44
N ALA A 34 -15.62 2.55 -2.35
CA ALA A 34 -15.40 3.73 -3.20
C ALA A 34 -14.92 3.34 -4.61
N GLN A 35 -14.07 2.32 -4.72
CA GLN A 35 -13.48 1.91 -6.00
C GLN A 35 -14.53 1.36 -6.95
N TYR A 36 -15.49 0.59 -6.42
CA TYR A 36 -16.53 -0.10 -7.18
C TYR A 36 -17.93 0.43 -6.87
N ASP A 37 -18.05 1.71 -6.49
CA ASP A 37 -19.32 2.34 -6.13
C ASP A 37 -20.36 2.22 -7.25
N SER A 38 -19.94 2.41 -8.50
CA SER A 38 -20.81 2.31 -9.68
C SER A 38 -21.38 0.91 -9.89
N GLU A 39 -20.61 -0.13 -9.59
CA GLU A 39 -21.01 -1.52 -9.72
C GLU A 39 -21.90 -1.97 -8.55
N LEU A 40 -21.64 -1.43 -7.36
CA LEU A 40 -22.31 -1.83 -6.13
C LEU A 40 -23.67 -1.11 -5.93
N THR A 41 -23.78 0.13 -6.37
CA THR A 41 -24.96 0.98 -6.08
C THR A 41 -26.20 0.55 -6.84
N GLY A 42 -26.10 0.00 -8.06
CA GLY A 42 -27.24 -0.30 -8.90
C GLY A 42 -27.97 0.95 -9.42
N VAL A 43 -29.22 0.76 -9.86
CA VAL A 43 -30.04 1.86 -10.41
C VAL A 43 -31.31 2.00 -9.57
N PRO A 44 -31.56 3.15 -8.94
CA PRO A 44 -32.78 3.35 -8.17
C PRO A 44 -34.01 3.32 -9.05
N GLY A 45 -35.08 2.71 -8.56
CA GLY A 45 -36.39 2.77 -9.21
C GLY A 45 -36.92 4.21 -9.23
N ARG A 46 -37.74 4.50 -10.20
CA ARG A 46 -38.37 5.83 -10.33
C ARG A 46 -39.82 5.71 -10.74
N LEU A 47 -40.64 6.58 -10.16
CA LEU A 47 -42.01 6.79 -10.56
C LEU A 47 -42.06 8.04 -11.42
N VAL A 48 -42.44 7.89 -12.68
CA VAL A 48 -42.66 9.01 -13.59
C VAL A 48 -44.15 9.33 -13.59
N THR A 49 -44.52 10.47 -13.03
CA THR A 49 -45.92 10.96 -12.99
C THR A 49 -46.05 12.17 -13.90
N ALA A 50 -47.14 12.25 -14.66
CA ALA A 50 -47.47 13.44 -15.41
C ALA A 50 -48.30 14.39 -14.53
N LYS A 51 -47.92 15.69 -14.51
CA LYS A 51 -48.68 16.74 -13.83
C LYS A 51 -49.33 17.64 -14.85
N ASN A 52 -50.57 18.09 -14.58
CA ASN A 52 -51.22 19.11 -15.40
C ASN A 52 -50.59 20.49 -15.20
N ALA A 53 -51.00 21.46 -15.99
CA ALA A 53 -50.47 22.82 -15.93
C ALA A 53 -50.69 23.55 -14.59
N VAL A 54 -51.52 23.02 -13.69
CA VAL A 54 -51.79 23.55 -12.35
C VAL A 54 -51.03 22.81 -11.28
N GLY A 55 -50.17 21.79 -11.65
CA GLY A 55 -49.34 21.03 -10.73
C GLY A 55 -50.04 19.86 -10.00
N THR A 56 -51.29 19.54 -10.36
CA THR A 56 -52.02 18.38 -9.84
C THR A 56 -51.68 17.14 -10.65
N ASP A 57 -51.57 15.99 -9.96
CA ASP A 57 -51.27 14.70 -10.60
C ASP A 57 -52.39 14.33 -11.58
N MET A 58 -52.00 13.86 -12.77
CA MET A 58 -52.97 13.37 -13.78
C MET A 58 -53.42 11.94 -13.41
N PRO A 59 -54.59 11.46 -13.91
CA PRO A 59 -55.09 10.13 -13.62
C PRO A 59 -54.08 9.01 -13.93
N PHE A 60 -54.21 7.88 -13.28
CA PHE A 60 -53.32 6.70 -13.23
C PHE A 60 -52.79 6.21 -14.60
N ASP A 61 -53.39 6.51 -15.71
CA ASP A 61 -52.94 6.12 -17.06
C ASP A 61 -51.61 6.75 -17.50
N TYR A 62 -51.08 7.73 -16.75
CA TYR A 62 -49.83 8.43 -17.04
C TYR A 62 -48.71 8.17 -15.99
N GLU A 63 -48.89 7.18 -15.13
CA GLU A 63 -47.87 6.77 -14.21
C GLU A 63 -47.05 5.62 -14.82
N GLN A 64 -45.76 5.84 -14.99
CA GLN A 64 -44.83 4.81 -15.40
C GLN A 64 -43.88 4.48 -14.23
N MET A 65 -43.99 3.29 -13.68
CA MET A 65 -43.09 2.78 -12.69
C MET A 65 -41.93 2.09 -13.39
N VAL A 66 -40.71 2.50 -13.07
CA VAL A 66 -39.47 1.86 -13.48
C VAL A 66 -38.90 1.19 -12.25
N ASP A 67 -38.80 -0.13 -12.28
CA ASP A 67 -38.28 -0.93 -11.16
C ASP A 67 -36.80 -0.62 -10.87
N ALA A 68 -36.41 -0.71 -9.61
CA ALA A 68 -35.04 -0.64 -9.19
C ALA A 68 -34.23 -1.84 -9.72
N GLN A 69 -32.99 -1.61 -10.09
CA GLN A 69 -32.03 -2.65 -10.46
C GLN A 69 -30.98 -2.75 -9.37
N ASN A 70 -30.82 -3.95 -8.81
CA ASN A 70 -29.79 -4.19 -7.79
C ASN A 70 -28.39 -4.02 -8.38
N GLY A 71 -27.46 -3.52 -7.57
CA GLY A 71 -26.04 -3.54 -7.88
C GLY A 71 -25.45 -4.95 -7.93
N HIS A 72 -24.22 -5.02 -8.39
CA HIS A 72 -23.47 -6.27 -8.46
C HIS A 72 -22.89 -6.66 -7.09
N SER A 73 -22.55 -7.94 -6.95
CA SER A 73 -21.74 -8.43 -5.83
C SER A 73 -20.27 -8.54 -6.26
N LEU A 74 -19.35 -8.22 -5.37
CA LEU A 74 -17.91 -8.43 -5.57
C LEU A 74 -17.45 -9.66 -4.80
N VAL A 75 -16.57 -10.44 -5.41
CA VAL A 75 -15.87 -11.56 -4.76
C VAL A 75 -14.41 -11.17 -4.71
N LEU A 76 -13.90 -11.00 -3.51
CA LEU A 76 -12.52 -10.54 -3.27
C LEU A 76 -11.55 -11.72 -3.20
N THR A 77 -10.28 -11.46 -3.43
CA THR A 77 -9.19 -12.44 -3.25
C THR A 77 -8.76 -12.60 -1.80
N ILE A 78 -9.26 -11.74 -0.90
CA ILE A 78 -8.94 -11.80 0.53
C ILE A 78 -9.40 -13.14 1.11
N ASP A 79 -8.45 -13.89 1.65
CA ASP A 79 -8.72 -15.11 2.40
C ASP A 79 -8.98 -14.77 3.87
N GLU A 80 -10.13 -15.19 4.41
CA GLU A 80 -10.56 -14.86 5.77
C GLU A 80 -9.53 -15.33 6.82
N VAL A 81 -8.94 -16.51 6.64
CA VAL A 81 -8.00 -17.10 7.61
C VAL A 81 -6.66 -16.36 7.54
N VAL A 82 -6.17 -16.09 6.32
CA VAL A 82 -4.92 -15.34 6.12
C VAL A 82 -5.05 -13.92 6.68
N GLN A 83 -6.15 -13.25 6.38
CA GLN A 83 -6.42 -11.89 6.87
C GLN A 83 -6.49 -11.84 8.39
N HIS A 84 -7.21 -12.80 9.01
CA HIS A 84 -7.34 -12.89 10.47
C HIS A 84 -5.96 -13.02 11.15
N PHE A 85 -5.13 -13.94 10.68
CA PHE A 85 -3.79 -14.13 11.26
C PHE A 85 -2.88 -12.93 10.99
N LEU A 86 -2.98 -12.33 9.81
CA LEU A 86 -2.22 -11.13 9.48
C LEU A 86 -2.55 -9.98 10.45
N GLU A 87 -3.82 -9.68 10.67
CA GLU A 87 -4.26 -8.64 11.60
C GLU A 87 -3.82 -8.93 13.03
N LYS A 88 -4.02 -10.16 13.51
CA LYS A 88 -3.64 -10.60 14.84
C LYS A 88 -2.15 -10.40 15.09
N TYR A 89 -1.31 -10.94 14.21
CA TYR A 89 0.14 -10.87 14.41
C TYR A 89 0.72 -9.48 14.13
N LEU A 90 0.08 -8.68 13.27
CA LEU A 90 0.44 -7.28 13.11
C LEU A 90 0.15 -6.50 14.41
N GLU A 91 -0.97 -6.75 15.06
CA GLU A 91 -1.31 -6.13 16.34
C GLU A 91 -0.34 -6.52 17.45
N GLU A 92 -0.05 -7.81 17.59
CA GLU A 92 0.94 -8.32 18.54
C GLU A 92 2.33 -7.72 18.28
N GLY A 93 2.75 -7.64 17.00
CA GLY A 93 4.02 -7.05 16.60
C GLY A 93 4.12 -5.57 16.95
N VAL A 94 3.07 -4.80 16.74
CA VAL A 94 2.99 -3.38 17.11
C VAL A 94 3.06 -3.21 18.63
N ALA A 95 2.32 -4.03 19.38
CA ALA A 95 2.33 -3.98 20.84
C ALA A 95 3.72 -4.29 21.41
N ASN A 96 4.40 -5.32 20.87
CA ASN A 96 5.70 -5.75 21.33
C ASN A 96 6.85 -4.79 20.93
N SER A 97 6.75 -4.17 19.75
CA SER A 97 7.79 -3.26 19.24
C SER A 97 7.65 -1.81 19.72
N GLY A 98 6.50 -1.45 20.29
CA GLY A 98 6.19 -0.08 20.65
C GLY A 98 6.06 0.86 19.45
N THR A 99 5.82 0.34 18.25
CA THR A 99 5.59 1.11 17.02
C THR A 99 4.38 2.01 17.18
N ARG A 100 4.54 3.31 16.90
CA ARG A 100 3.48 4.30 17.17
C ARG A 100 2.70 4.76 15.96
N ASN A 101 3.33 4.82 14.78
CA ASN A 101 2.78 5.60 13.68
C ASN A 101 2.43 4.80 12.43
N ARG A 102 3.17 3.74 12.10
CA ARG A 102 2.99 3.01 10.84
C ARG A 102 3.30 1.54 11.05
N ALA A 103 2.31 0.72 10.83
CA ALA A 103 2.49 -0.71 10.65
C ALA A 103 1.46 -1.19 9.64
N CYS A 104 1.90 -2.00 8.70
CA CYS A 104 1.03 -2.65 7.72
C CYS A 104 1.64 -4.00 7.34
N GLY A 105 0.80 -4.86 6.80
CA GLY A 105 1.19 -6.16 6.29
C GLY A 105 0.40 -6.50 5.04
N ILE A 106 1.04 -7.20 4.10
CA ILE A 106 0.44 -7.68 2.86
C ILE A 106 0.85 -9.12 2.66
N VAL A 107 -0.09 -9.97 2.27
CA VAL A 107 0.15 -11.33 1.80
C VAL A 107 -0.38 -11.43 0.38
N MET A 108 0.49 -11.82 -0.56
CA MET A 108 0.21 -11.87 -1.99
C MET A 108 0.55 -13.24 -2.56
N ASP A 109 -0.28 -13.76 -3.44
CA ASP A 109 0.09 -14.87 -4.33
C ASP A 109 1.05 -14.33 -5.40
N VAL A 110 2.27 -14.84 -5.41
CA VAL A 110 3.34 -14.34 -6.27
C VAL A 110 3.10 -14.59 -7.76
N ASN A 111 2.28 -15.59 -8.11
CA ASN A 111 2.02 -15.97 -9.50
C ASN A 111 0.87 -15.19 -10.14
N THR A 112 -0.10 -14.77 -9.33
CA THR A 112 -1.32 -14.13 -9.83
C THR A 112 -1.39 -12.64 -9.49
N GLY A 113 -0.74 -12.20 -8.42
CA GLY A 113 -0.90 -10.86 -7.86
C GLY A 113 -2.10 -10.72 -6.92
N ALA A 114 -2.84 -11.81 -6.67
CA ALA A 114 -3.98 -11.81 -5.77
C ALA A 114 -3.56 -11.48 -4.34
N ILE A 115 -4.18 -10.49 -3.73
CA ILE A 115 -3.96 -10.12 -2.34
C ILE A 115 -4.80 -11.01 -1.45
N LEU A 116 -4.15 -11.94 -0.75
CA LEU A 116 -4.79 -12.86 0.18
C LEU A 116 -5.04 -12.23 1.55
N GLY A 117 -4.31 -11.18 1.88
CA GLY A 117 -4.49 -10.41 3.10
C GLY A 117 -3.79 -9.07 3.03
N MET A 118 -4.44 -8.03 3.56
CA MET A 118 -3.88 -6.68 3.66
C MET A 118 -4.40 -6.00 4.93
N ALA A 119 -3.50 -5.66 5.83
CA ALA A 119 -3.82 -5.09 7.12
C ALA A 119 -3.01 -3.82 7.40
N VAL A 120 -3.64 -2.87 8.07
CA VAL A 120 -3.03 -1.60 8.48
C VAL A 120 -3.32 -1.38 9.96
N LYS A 121 -2.32 -1.03 10.75
CA LYS A 121 -2.57 -0.63 12.14
C LYS A 121 -3.06 0.82 12.23
N GLY A 122 -4.05 1.02 13.10
CA GLY A 122 -4.93 2.20 13.12
C GLY A 122 -6.17 1.95 12.26
N ASP A 123 -6.65 0.69 12.30
CA ASP A 123 -7.91 0.22 11.74
C ASP A 123 -9.13 0.90 12.39
N PHE A 124 -10.27 0.83 11.75
CA PHE A 124 -11.52 1.43 12.21
C PHE A 124 -12.69 0.47 12.01
N ASP A 125 -13.82 0.72 12.67
CA ASP A 125 -15.06 -0.01 12.39
C ASP A 125 -15.80 0.64 11.22
N PRO A 126 -15.95 -0.05 10.08
CA PRO A 126 -16.71 0.47 8.93
C PRO A 126 -18.19 0.76 9.23
N ASN A 127 -18.75 0.17 10.31
CA ASN A 127 -20.11 0.50 10.76
C ASN A 127 -20.18 1.85 11.49
N ASP A 128 -19.06 2.33 12.05
CA ASP A 128 -18.91 3.65 12.70
C ASP A 128 -17.57 4.31 12.29
N PRO A 129 -17.38 4.65 11.02
CA PRO A 129 -16.09 5.08 10.48
C PRO A 129 -15.70 6.49 10.93
N PHE A 130 -16.65 7.27 11.43
CA PHE A 130 -16.44 8.66 11.82
C PHE A 130 -15.97 8.86 13.26
N THR A 131 -16.05 7.83 14.12
CA THR A 131 -15.45 7.81 15.45
C THR A 131 -13.99 7.40 15.35
N LEU A 132 -13.10 8.12 16.03
CA LEU A 132 -11.68 7.78 16.02
C LEU A 132 -11.42 6.53 16.87
N SER A 133 -10.72 5.57 16.30
CA SER A 133 -10.41 4.30 16.97
C SER A 133 -9.35 4.40 18.05
N ASP A 134 -8.46 5.41 17.97
CA ASP A 134 -7.47 5.69 19.02
C ASP A 134 -8.06 6.63 20.07
N PRO A 135 -8.29 6.14 21.32
CA PRO A 135 -8.83 6.98 22.40
C PRO A 135 -7.95 8.19 22.74
N LYS A 136 -6.64 8.11 22.54
CA LYS A 136 -5.72 9.23 22.80
C LYS A 136 -5.86 10.31 21.74
N GLU A 137 -5.98 9.92 20.48
CA GLU A 137 -6.21 10.84 19.37
C GLU A 137 -7.60 11.49 19.49
N GLN A 138 -8.63 10.71 19.87
CA GLN A 138 -9.97 11.23 20.16
C GLN A 138 -9.93 12.25 21.30
N ALA A 139 -9.28 11.94 22.42
CA ALA A 139 -9.17 12.86 23.57
C ALA A 139 -8.39 14.15 23.21
N ALA A 140 -7.35 14.05 22.37
CA ALA A 140 -6.61 15.21 21.91
C ALA A 140 -7.47 16.13 21.03
N VAL A 141 -8.30 15.57 20.15
CA VAL A 141 -9.24 16.33 19.32
C VAL A 141 -10.34 16.97 20.19
N ASP A 142 -10.87 16.24 21.17
CA ASP A 142 -11.94 16.73 22.05
C ASP A 142 -11.49 17.85 22.98
N ALA A 143 -10.20 17.98 23.24
CA ALA A 143 -9.61 19.09 23.97
C ALA A 143 -9.60 20.42 23.19
N LEU A 144 -9.76 20.37 21.85
CA LEU A 144 -9.81 21.53 20.97
C LEU A 144 -11.23 22.09 20.84
N GLN A 145 -11.36 23.34 20.37
CA GLN A 145 -12.64 24.00 20.16
C GLN A 145 -12.72 24.69 18.80
N GLY A 146 -13.94 24.96 18.35
CA GLY A 146 -14.20 25.72 17.13
C GLY A 146 -13.60 25.11 15.86
N GLU A 147 -13.02 25.94 15.02
CA GLU A 147 -12.42 25.54 13.73
C GLU A 147 -11.21 24.62 13.90
N GLU A 148 -10.40 24.81 14.95
CA GLU A 148 -9.24 23.95 15.22
C GLU A 148 -9.66 22.51 15.50
N ARG A 149 -10.73 22.32 16.30
CA ARG A 149 -11.29 20.99 16.54
C ARG A 149 -11.79 20.35 15.24
N THR A 150 -12.53 21.10 14.43
CA THR A 150 -13.07 20.59 13.15
C THR A 150 -11.95 20.18 12.21
N LYS A 151 -10.91 20.98 12.07
CA LYS A 151 -9.74 20.67 11.24
C LYS A 151 -9.00 19.44 11.75
N ALA A 152 -8.67 19.38 13.04
CA ALA A 152 -7.96 18.25 13.65
C ALA A 152 -8.75 16.94 13.51
N LEU A 153 -10.07 16.99 13.72
CA LEU A 153 -10.94 15.82 13.55
C LEU A 153 -10.94 15.29 12.10
N ASN A 154 -11.04 16.19 11.13
CA ASN A 154 -11.02 15.79 9.72
C ASN A 154 -9.66 15.19 9.32
N GLU A 155 -8.57 15.79 9.76
CA GLU A 155 -7.22 15.24 9.51
C GLU A 155 -7.03 13.86 10.15
N ALA A 156 -7.49 13.68 11.40
CA ALA A 156 -7.41 12.40 12.10
C ALA A 156 -8.25 11.31 11.41
N ARG A 157 -9.46 11.65 10.96
CA ARG A 157 -10.32 10.74 10.19
C ARG A 157 -9.70 10.33 8.85
N GLN A 158 -9.20 11.28 8.07
CA GLN A 158 -8.52 10.99 6.82
C GLN A 158 -7.30 10.07 7.02
N LYS A 159 -6.54 10.30 8.09
CA LYS A 159 -5.41 9.46 8.47
C LYS A 159 -5.84 8.04 8.87
N GLN A 160 -6.97 7.91 9.59
CA GLN A 160 -7.54 6.63 9.99
C GLN A 160 -8.03 5.79 8.80
N TRP A 161 -8.71 6.42 7.84
CA TRP A 161 -9.26 5.74 6.67
C TRP A 161 -8.21 5.35 5.63
N ARG A 162 -7.01 5.90 5.74
CA ARG A 162 -5.97 5.76 4.76
C ARG A 162 -5.36 4.35 4.77
N ASN A 163 -5.39 3.66 3.63
CA ASN A 163 -4.71 2.39 3.46
C ASN A 163 -3.21 2.60 3.23
N LYS A 164 -2.42 2.45 4.29
CA LYS A 164 -0.98 2.71 4.30
C LYS A 164 -0.19 1.75 3.38
N CYS A 165 -0.75 0.59 3.05
CA CYS A 165 -0.11 -0.35 2.12
C CYS A 165 0.03 0.23 0.71
N VAL A 166 -0.90 1.09 0.30
CA VAL A 166 -0.94 1.66 -1.05
C VAL A 166 -0.68 3.16 -1.09
N SER A 167 -0.98 3.89 0.00
CA SER A 167 -0.94 5.35 0.01
C SER A 167 0.26 5.96 0.74
N ASP A 168 1.00 5.20 1.53
CA ASP A 168 2.20 5.68 2.22
C ASP A 168 3.46 5.20 1.52
N THR A 169 4.45 6.09 1.41
CA THR A 169 5.78 5.73 0.92
C THR A 169 6.76 5.62 2.08
N TYR A 170 7.78 4.77 1.91
CA TYR A 170 8.83 4.54 2.89
C TYR A 170 10.14 4.18 2.20
N TYR A 171 11.25 4.31 2.91
CA TYR A 171 12.54 3.80 2.47
C TYR A 171 12.59 2.29 2.70
N PRO A 172 12.67 1.45 1.65
CA PRO A 172 12.58 -0.01 1.82
C PRO A 172 13.76 -0.60 2.57
N GLY A 173 14.91 0.08 2.57
CA GLY A 173 16.11 -0.39 3.23
C GLY A 173 16.55 -1.74 2.68
N SER A 174 17.09 -2.59 3.55
CA SER A 174 17.70 -3.86 3.15
C SER A 174 16.77 -4.86 2.44
N VAL A 175 15.47 -4.67 2.47
CA VAL A 175 14.53 -5.50 1.67
C VAL A 175 14.76 -5.28 0.17
N PHE A 176 15.16 -4.07 -0.24
CA PHE A 176 15.46 -3.76 -1.63
C PHE A 176 16.70 -4.48 -2.18
N LYS A 177 17.58 -4.97 -1.31
CA LYS A 177 18.79 -5.70 -1.72
C LYS A 177 18.50 -6.94 -2.57
N MET A 178 17.32 -7.55 -2.45
CA MET A 178 16.91 -8.63 -3.34
C MET A 178 16.79 -8.16 -4.79
N VAL A 179 16.32 -6.95 -5.01
CA VAL A 179 16.20 -6.34 -6.34
C VAL A 179 17.59 -6.03 -6.89
N THR A 180 18.46 -5.38 -6.11
CA THR A 180 19.85 -5.10 -6.52
C THR A 180 20.64 -6.38 -6.79
N ALA A 181 20.40 -7.43 -6.00
CA ALA A 181 20.98 -8.76 -6.24
C ALA A 181 20.55 -9.34 -7.59
N SER A 182 19.24 -9.26 -7.89
CA SER A 182 18.69 -9.72 -9.17
C SER A 182 19.32 -8.99 -10.35
N MET A 183 19.44 -7.66 -10.25
CA MET A 183 20.11 -6.84 -11.28
C MET A 183 21.55 -7.32 -11.56
N GLY A 184 22.34 -7.48 -10.52
CA GLY A 184 23.74 -7.86 -10.65
C GLY A 184 23.96 -9.30 -11.16
N LEU A 185 23.08 -10.22 -10.79
CA LEU A 185 23.09 -11.61 -11.25
C LEU A 185 22.64 -11.71 -12.72
N GLU A 186 21.59 -11.00 -13.09
CA GLU A 186 21.04 -10.99 -14.45
C GLU A 186 22.04 -10.39 -15.45
N GLU A 187 22.70 -9.29 -15.09
CA GLU A 187 23.76 -8.69 -15.92
C GLU A 187 25.07 -9.50 -15.91
N GLY A 188 25.15 -10.56 -15.12
CA GLY A 188 26.33 -11.42 -15.03
C GLY A 188 27.59 -10.73 -14.46
N ILE A 189 27.43 -9.56 -13.86
CA ILE A 189 28.55 -8.80 -13.26
C ILE A 189 28.97 -9.35 -11.88
N ILE A 190 28.14 -10.16 -11.27
CA ILE A 190 28.39 -10.92 -10.04
C ILE A 190 27.90 -12.36 -10.18
N SER A 191 28.44 -13.21 -9.34
CA SER A 191 27.97 -14.57 -9.04
C SER A 191 27.91 -14.76 -7.54
N GLU A 192 27.30 -15.84 -7.06
CA GLU A 192 27.26 -16.21 -5.65
C GLU A 192 28.65 -16.18 -4.96
N ASN A 193 29.69 -16.54 -5.71
CA ASN A 193 31.06 -16.66 -5.22
C ASN A 193 31.92 -15.41 -5.48
N THR A 194 31.36 -14.36 -6.10
CA THR A 194 32.10 -13.10 -6.30
C THR A 194 32.54 -12.54 -4.94
N SER A 195 33.83 -12.30 -4.78
CA SER A 195 34.42 -11.83 -3.52
C SER A 195 34.31 -10.32 -3.37
N PHE A 196 33.96 -9.91 -2.16
CA PHE A 196 33.87 -8.52 -1.73
C PHE A 196 34.59 -8.29 -0.41
N SER A 197 34.86 -7.02 -0.10
CA SER A 197 35.47 -6.63 1.19
C SER A 197 34.60 -5.61 1.91
N CYS A 198 34.40 -5.84 3.20
CA CYS A 198 33.69 -4.93 4.09
C CYS A 198 34.51 -4.61 5.34
N PRO A 199 35.29 -3.53 5.33
CA PRO A 199 36.04 -3.08 6.52
C PRO A 199 35.16 -2.32 7.54
N GLY A 200 33.82 -2.41 7.42
CA GLY A 200 32.86 -1.69 8.25
C GLY A 200 32.34 -0.40 7.65
N TYR A 201 32.84 -0.01 6.50
CA TYR A 201 32.40 1.15 5.72
C TYR A 201 32.84 1.04 4.26
N TYR A 202 32.27 1.89 3.42
CA TYR A 202 32.72 2.11 2.05
C TYR A 202 32.76 3.61 1.77
N VAL A 203 33.72 4.06 0.95
CA VAL A 203 33.88 5.48 0.63
C VAL A 203 33.46 5.68 -0.82
N VAL A 204 32.45 6.53 -1.02
CA VAL A 204 31.98 6.93 -2.35
C VAL A 204 32.17 8.44 -2.49
N ALA A 205 32.94 8.84 -3.47
CA ALA A 205 33.38 10.24 -3.60
C ALA A 205 34.04 10.72 -2.27
N ASP A 206 33.45 11.71 -1.62
CA ASP A 206 33.89 12.26 -0.33
C ASP A 206 33.11 11.74 0.89
N ARG A 207 32.17 10.80 0.66
CA ARG A 207 31.24 10.29 1.67
C ARG A 207 31.64 8.93 2.18
N ARG A 208 31.72 8.81 3.51
CA ARG A 208 31.88 7.53 4.19
C ARG A 208 30.52 6.96 4.55
N ILE A 209 30.14 5.83 3.95
CA ILE A 209 28.88 5.10 4.21
C ILE A 209 29.20 3.89 5.07
N SER A 210 28.64 3.84 6.28
CA SER A 210 28.94 2.80 7.25
C SER A 210 28.13 1.53 7.02
N CYS A 211 28.74 0.37 7.30
CA CYS A 211 28.00 -0.85 7.49
C CYS A 211 27.28 -0.83 8.84
N TRP A 212 26.19 -1.59 8.96
CA TRP A 212 25.48 -1.74 10.24
C TRP A 212 26.35 -2.49 11.28
N LYS A 213 27.24 -3.38 10.83
CA LYS A 213 28.16 -4.12 11.69
C LYS A 213 29.42 -3.27 11.96
N SER A 214 29.63 -2.92 13.22
CA SER A 214 30.87 -2.26 13.66
C SER A 214 32.07 -3.18 13.40
N GLY A 215 33.14 -2.65 12.78
CA GLY A 215 34.32 -3.40 12.37
C GLY A 215 34.16 -4.19 11.06
N GLY A 216 32.96 -4.21 10.47
CA GLY A 216 32.71 -4.85 9.17
C GLY A 216 32.60 -6.36 9.19
N HIS A 217 32.41 -6.93 8.01
CA HIS A 217 32.28 -8.37 7.80
C HIS A 217 33.60 -9.02 7.30
N GLY A 218 34.60 -8.19 6.94
CA GLY A 218 35.84 -8.66 6.37
C GLY A 218 35.70 -9.04 4.89
N SER A 219 36.40 -10.10 4.48
CA SER A 219 36.24 -10.68 3.14
C SER A 219 35.07 -11.65 3.14
N GLU A 220 34.14 -11.48 2.23
CA GLU A 220 32.94 -12.31 2.11
C GLU A 220 32.57 -12.50 0.64
N THR A 221 31.91 -13.62 0.32
CA THR A 221 31.30 -13.81 -1.00
C THR A 221 30.02 -13.00 -1.13
N PHE A 222 29.52 -12.82 -2.34
CA PHE A 222 28.24 -12.14 -2.56
C PHE A 222 27.10 -12.81 -1.79
N ALA A 223 27.02 -14.14 -1.81
CA ALA A 223 26.01 -14.88 -1.05
C ALA A 223 26.09 -14.60 0.46
N GLN A 224 27.31 -14.57 1.00
CA GLN A 224 27.53 -14.19 2.42
C GLN A 224 27.14 -12.72 2.67
N GLY A 225 27.48 -11.82 1.75
CA GLY A 225 27.12 -10.39 1.84
C GLY A 225 25.60 -10.15 1.83
N LEU A 226 24.86 -10.94 1.06
CA LEU A 226 23.40 -10.94 1.07
C LEU A 226 22.85 -11.48 2.41
N CYS A 227 23.33 -12.63 2.87
CA CYS A 227 22.93 -13.20 4.17
C CYS A 227 23.24 -12.27 5.35
N ASN A 228 24.38 -11.59 5.31
CA ASN A 228 24.81 -10.63 6.31
C ASN A 228 24.16 -9.25 6.15
N SER A 229 23.38 -9.05 5.10
CA SER A 229 22.82 -7.74 4.74
C SER A 229 23.89 -6.62 4.71
N CYS A 230 25.04 -6.91 4.11
CA CYS A 230 26.23 -6.04 4.13
C CYS A 230 26.05 -4.84 3.18
N ASN A 231 25.96 -3.62 3.71
CA ASN A 231 25.83 -2.42 2.88
C ASN A 231 27.02 -2.21 1.91
N PRO A 232 28.31 -2.31 2.34
CA PRO A 232 29.45 -2.18 1.44
C PRO A 232 29.44 -3.13 0.24
N VAL A 233 28.93 -4.36 0.40
CA VAL A 233 28.80 -5.31 -0.72
C VAL A 233 27.81 -4.75 -1.76
N PHE A 234 26.65 -4.29 -1.31
CA PHE A 234 25.63 -3.77 -2.21
C PHE A 234 25.98 -2.44 -2.85
N ILE A 235 26.73 -1.58 -2.17
CA ILE A 235 27.33 -0.38 -2.78
C ILE A 235 28.25 -0.77 -3.94
N GLN A 236 29.14 -1.74 -3.74
CA GLN A 236 30.05 -2.21 -4.79
C GLN A 236 29.31 -2.87 -5.94
N VAL A 237 28.19 -3.55 -5.70
CA VAL A 237 27.31 -4.07 -6.77
C VAL A 237 26.65 -2.93 -7.54
N GLY A 238 26.11 -1.91 -6.85
CA GLY A 238 25.54 -0.73 -7.49
C GLY A 238 26.55 0.04 -8.36
N GLU A 239 27.77 0.23 -7.87
CA GLU A 239 28.84 0.84 -8.65
C GLU A 239 29.21 0.06 -9.93
N LYS A 240 29.20 -1.29 -9.84
CA LYS A 240 29.44 -2.15 -11.02
C LYS A 240 28.31 -2.09 -12.04
N LEU A 241 27.07 -1.94 -11.60
CA LEU A 241 25.89 -1.77 -12.47
C LEU A 241 25.93 -0.42 -13.20
N GLY A 242 26.33 0.62 -12.48
CA GLY A 242 26.23 1.99 -12.96
C GLY A 242 24.79 2.52 -12.95
N PRO A 243 24.60 3.85 -13.04
CA PRO A 243 23.30 4.48 -12.88
C PRO A 243 22.30 4.11 -13.97
N GLU A 244 22.71 4.04 -15.22
CA GLU A 244 21.83 3.71 -16.35
C GLU A 244 21.25 2.28 -16.21
N THR A 245 22.10 1.29 -15.93
CA THR A 245 21.65 -0.10 -15.77
C THR A 245 20.79 -0.26 -14.53
N PHE A 246 21.19 0.37 -13.41
CA PHE A 246 20.43 0.36 -12.18
C PHE A 246 19.01 0.92 -12.39
N PHE A 247 18.90 2.09 -13.03
CA PHE A 247 17.63 2.75 -13.28
C PHE A 247 16.75 1.96 -14.25
N LYS A 248 17.32 1.36 -15.30
CA LYS A 248 16.62 0.46 -16.23
C LYS A 248 15.88 -0.66 -15.48
N TYR A 249 16.55 -1.31 -14.52
CA TYR A 249 15.91 -2.35 -13.69
C TYR A 249 14.94 -1.76 -12.67
N PHE A 250 15.26 -0.63 -12.07
CA PHE A 250 14.34 0.08 -11.16
C PHE A 250 13.00 0.35 -11.85
N GLU A 251 13.03 0.78 -13.10
CA GLU A 251 11.84 0.95 -13.94
C GLU A 251 11.18 -0.39 -14.28
N ALA A 252 11.95 -1.40 -14.70
CA ALA A 252 11.43 -2.71 -15.06
C ALA A 252 10.73 -3.44 -13.89
N PHE A 253 11.18 -3.23 -12.65
CA PHE A 253 10.52 -3.70 -11.44
C PHE A 253 9.27 -2.89 -11.05
N GLY A 254 8.89 -1.88 -11.84
CA GLY A 254 7.67 -1.11 -11.67
C GLY A 254 7.73 0.01 -10.64
N PHE A 255 8.92 0.40 -10.15
CA PHE A 255 9.04 1.42 -9.11
C PHE A 255 8.80 2.85 -9.60
N THR A 256 8.81 3.10 -10.90
CA THR A 256 8.52 4.42 -11.51
C THR A 256 7.02 4.66 -11.73
N GLN A 257 6.19 3.64 -11.58
CA GLN A 257 4.77 3.68 -11.89
C GLN A 257 3.94 3.20 -10.70
N LYS A 258 2.64 3.50 -10.72
CA LYS A 258 1.66 2.85 -9.85
C LYS A 258 1.52 1.38 -10.26
N THR A 259 1.25 0.52 -9.29
CA THR A 259 1.03 -0.92 -9.55
C THR A 259 -0.28 -1.19 -10.28
N GLY A 260 -1.23 -0.24 -10.20
CA GLY A 260 -2.57 -0.39 -10.75
C GLY A 260 -3.46 -1.33 -9.93
N ILE A 261 -3.16 -1.47 -8.63
CA ILE A 261 -4.06 -2.17 -7.71
C ILE A 261 -5.45 -1.53 -7.73
N ASP A 262 -6.49 -2.34 -7.65
CA ASP A 262 -7.89 -1.95 -7.62
C ASP A 262 -8.35 -1.39 -6.26
N LEU A 263 -7.52 -0.54 -5.67
CA LEU A 263 -7.79 0.24 -4.46
C LEU A 263 -7.52 1.73 -4.70
N PRO A 264 -8.33 2.63 -4.14
CA PRO A 264 -8.12 4.06 -4.32
C PRO A 264 -6.92 4.59 -3.53
N GLY A 265 -6.36 5.71 -3.98
CA GLY A 265 -5.36 6.46 -3.24
C GLY A 265 -3.93 5.95 -3.35
N GLU A 266 -3.59 5.14 -4.34
CA GLU A 266 -2.22 4.68 -4.58
C GLU A 266 -1.28 5.87 -4.84
N SER A 267 -0.21 5.95 -4.03
CA SER A 267 0.82 6.99 -4.14
C SER A 267 1.86 6.66 -5.20
N ARG A 268 2.55 7.70 -5.67
CA ARG A 268 3.72 7.56 -6.53
C ARG A 268 4.99 7.51 -5.68
N SER A 269 6.00 6.83 -6.22
CA SER A 269 7.36 6.80 -5.66
C SER A 269 8.05 8.16 -5.79
N ILE A 270 9.06 8.37 -4.95
CA ILE A 270 10.02 9.48 -5.05
C ILE A 270 11.40 8.84 -5.23
N TYR A 271 12.07 9.12 -6.33
CA TYR A 271 13.33 8.47 -6.72
C TYR A 271 14.19 9.42 -7.55
N TYR A 272 15.47 9.07 -7.73
CA TYR A 272 16.36 9.68 -8.72
C TYR A 272 16.32 8.87 -10.01
N ASP A 273 16.50 9.56 -11.14
CA ASP A 273 16.56 8.94 -12.46
C ASP A 273 18.01 8.50 -12.81
N GLU A 274 18.24 8.12 -14.06
CA GLU A 274 19.53 7.67 -14.56
C GLU A 274 20.65 8.71 -14.46
N THR A 275 20.32 9.96 -14.16
CA THR A 275 21.30 11.05 -13.95
C THR A 275 21.84 11.12 -12.52
N MET A 276 21.42 10.16 -11.66
CA MET A 276 21.85 10.09 -10.26
C MET A 276 23.37 10.09 -10.11
N GLY A 277 23.86 10.78 -9.09
CA GLY A 277 25.27 10.80 -8.75
C GLY A 277 25.76 9.50 -8.07
N PRO A 278 27.08 9.36 -7.89
CA PRO A 278 27.64 8.13 -7.29
C PRO A 278 27.18 7.88 -5.85
N VAL A 279 26.88 8.92 -5.08
CA VAL A 279 26.41 8.78 -3.69
C VAL A 279 24.94 8.33 -3.66
N GLU A 280 24.10 8.86 -4.54
CA GLU A 280 22.72 8.45 -4.72
C GLU A 280 22.67 6.98 -5.12
N LEU A 281 23.37 6.57 -6.17
CA LEU A 281 23.46 5.19 -6.61
C LEU A 281 23.92 4.24 -5.49
N ALA A 282 24.94 4.64 -4.74
CA ALA A 282 25.45 3.84 -3.63
C ALA A 282 24.41 3.62 -2.54
N THR A 283 23.63 4.66 -2.21
CA THR A 283 22.59 4.55 -1.17
C THR A 283 21.34 3.84 -1.67
N GLU A 284 20.94 4.04 -2.92
CA GLU A 284 19.81 3.34 -3.54
C GLU A 284 20.07 1.84 -3.66
N SER A 285 21.32 1.42 -3.90
CA SER A 285 21.67 0.00 -4.02
C SER A 285 21.36 -0.85 -2.78
N PHE A 286 21.16 -0.24 -1.60
CA PHE A 286 20.72 -0.92 -0.40
C PHE A 286 19.39 -0.36 0.17
N GLY A 287 18.60 0.33 -0.67
CA GLY A 287 17.23 0.72 -0.38
C GLY A 287 17.06 2.03 0.41
N GLN A 288 18.00 2.94 0.31
CA GLN A 288 17.93 4.29 0.91
C GLN A 288 17.85 5.35 -0.19
N ASN A 289 17.46 6.57 0.18
CA ASN A 289 17.44 7.74 -0.68
C ASN A 289 16.37 7.77 -1.78
N PHE A 290 15.45 6.80 -1.79
CA PHE A 290 14.20 6.82 -2.55
C PHE A 290 13.07 6.27 -1.68
N SER A 291 11.82 6.59 -2.00
CA SER A 291 10.68 6.07 -1.27
C SER A 291 9.64 5.47 -2.21
N ILE A 292 9.14 4.30 -1.84
CA ILE A 292 8.17 3.50 -2.56
C ILE A 292 7.05 3.04 -1.63
N THR A 293 5.92 2.61 -2.19
CA THR A 293 4.84 2.06 -1.40
C THR A 293 5.11 0.58 -1.02
N PRO A 294 4.53 0.08 0.10
CA PRO A 294 4.60 -1.34 0.44
C PRO A 294 4.08 -2.25 -0.68
N ILE A 295 3.03 -1.83 -1.40
CA ILE A 295 2.49 -2.64 -2.50
C ILE A 295 3.49 -2.73 -3.67
N GLN A 296 4.21 -1.67 -4.01
CA GLN A 296 5.28 -1.73 -5.02
C GLN A 296 6.39 -2.68 -4.60
N MET A 297 6.80 -2.63 -3.32
CA MET A 297 7.88 -3.50 -2.83
C MET A 297 7.50 -4.98 -2.89
N ILE A 298 6.28 -5.35 -2.46
CA ILE A 298 5.86 -6.76 -2.51
C ILE A 298 5.66 -7.25 -3.94
N THR A 299 5.19 -6.38 -4.85
CA THR A 299 5.06 -6.69 -6.28
C THR A 299 6.43 -6.99 -6.92
N ALA A 300 7.45 -6.20 -6.60
CA ALA A 300 8.82 -6.46 -7.03
C ALA A 300 9.38 -7.76 -6.42
N ALA A 301 9.10 -8.02 -5.13
CA ALA A 301 9.48 -9.27 -4.48
C ALA A 301 8.79 -10.49 -5.11
N ALA A 302 7.53 -10.36 -5.49
CA ALA A 302 6.80 -11.40 -6.22
C ALA A 302 7.45 -11.71 -7.58
N ALA A 303 7.90 -10.69 -8.32
CA ALA A 303 8.62 -10.88 -9.58
C ALA A 303 9.93 -11.68 -9.39
N VAL A 304 10.67 -11.43 -8.31
CA VAL A 304 11.87 -12.23 -7.99
C VAL A 304 11.50 -13.69 -7.69
N ALA A 305 10.37 -13.91 -7.02
CA ALA A 305 9.96 -15.26 -6.57
C ALA A 305 9.28 -16.09 -7.66
N ASN A 306 8.68 -15.47 -8.69
CA ASN A 306 7.88 -16.15 -9.71
C ASN A 306 8.60 -16.35 -11.06
N GLY A 307 9.92 -16.10 -11.13
CA GLY A 307 10.71 -16.26 -12.34
C GLY A 307 10.79 -15.00 -13.22
N GLY A 308 10.54 -13.82 -12.67
CA GLY A 308 10.74 -12.52 -13.32
C GLY A 308 9.49 -11.85 -13.90
N TYR A 309 8.30 -12.34 -13.57
CA TYR A 309 7.04 -11.75 -14.04
C TYR A 309 6.51 -10.70 -13.10
N LEU A 310 6.39 -9.46 -13.57
CA LEU A 310 5.74 -8.39 -12.81
C LEU A 310 4.22 -8.55 -12.93
N VAL A 311 3.58 -8.98 -11.84
CA VAL A 311 2.12 -9.20 -11.78
C VAL A 311 1.40 -7.93 -11.34
N GLN A 312 0.16 -7.75 -11.79
CA GLN A 312 -0.69 -6.66 -11.30
C GLN A 312 -1.40 -7.10 -10.01
N PRO A 313 -1.16 -6.42 -8.86
CA PRO A 313 -1.86 -6.73 -7.63
C PRO A 313 -3.35 -6.38 -7.74
N HIS A 314 -4.21 -7.20 -7.10
CA HIS A 314 -5.66 -7.00 -7.04
C HIS A 314 -6.27 -7.64 -5.80
N VAL A 315 -7.42 -7.14 -5.36
CA VAL A 315 -8.16 -7.63 -4.19
C VAL A 315 -9.53 -8.21 -4.52
#